data_1b3d2397db508bb7cd554f3ae80cd9de
#
_entry.id   1b3d2397db508bb7cd554f3ae80cd9de
#
_cell.length_a   1.000
_cell.length_b   1.000
_cell.length_c   1.000
_cell.angle_alpha   90.00
_cell.angle_beta   90.00
_cell.angle_gamma   90.00
#
_symmetry.space_group_name_H-M   'P 1'
#
loop_
_entity.id
_entity.type
_entity.pdbx_description
1 polymer ?
#
loop_
_entity_poly.entity_id
_entity_poly.type
_entity_poly.pdbx_seq_one_letter_code
_entity_poly.pdbx_strand_id
1 'polypeptide(L)'
;SKVADDLKGLAKERFDVVIDFPGTAYNTYIAFRDTASHIIACGSLWMFGYPHIVPTPEIRQEKCVFEGYEKRYQEILEMIEDSGKHRAVFTAIMPPNICGPGKIPLETRGGRSIDVHHALKEGKPVYLPEGPEVLIGPCDASDIANLFALAVNNRIAAAGQIFNAGSAYSVTASQFVKIYSDIYGVDIPIEKVSWEVYKKDICPNIGQWWHFYAHMQPDISKARRLLGYSPRYTPEETIARAVDWMFAEKLL
;
A
#
# COMPACT_ATOMS: atom_id res chain seq x y z
N SER A 1 -22.64 15.40 4.30
CA SER A 1 -21.97 15.52 2.96
C SER A 1 -22.65 14.54 2.00
N LYS A 2 -22.65 14.83 0.70
CA LYS A 2 -23.25 13.95 -0.31
C LYS A 2 -22.85 12.49 -0.15
N VAL A 3 -21.56 12.23 0.10
CA VAL A 3 -21.03 10.87 0.35
C VAL A 3 -21.70 10.21 1.56
N ALA A 4 -21.87 10.94 2.67
CA ALA A 4 -22.50 10.38 3.85
C ALA A 4 -24.00 10.09 3.64
N ASP A 5 -24.67 10.89 2.81
CA ASP A 5 -26.09 10.71 2.49
C ASP A 5 -26.30 9.55 1.51
N ASP A 6 -25.43 9.40 0.52
CA ASP A 6 -25.41 8.27 -0.41
C ASP A 6 -25.17 6.94 0.35
N LEU A 7 -24.18 6.91 1.27
CA LEU A 7 -23.90 5.75 2.11
C LEU A 7 -25.08 5.36 3.01
N LYS A 8 -25.77 6.36 3.61
CA LYS A 8 -26.99 6.10 4.40
C LYS A 8 -28.13 5.53 3.54
N GLY A 9 -28.19 5.96 2.27
CA GLY A 9 -29.13 5.39 1.30
C GLY A 9 -28.86 3.91 1.06
N LEU A 10 -27.60 3.56 0.77
CA LEU A 10 -27.13 2.20 0.54
C LEU A 10 -27.26 1.30 1.79
N ALA A 11 -27.10 1.86 2.98
CA ALA A 11 -27.20 1.09 4.24
C ALA A 11 -28.64 0.57 4.53
N LYS A 12 -29.65 1.03 3.79
CA LYS A 12 -31.01 0.45 3.83
C LYS A 12 -31.07 -0.91 3.13
N GLU A 13 -30.15 -1.16 2.21
CA GLU A 13 -29.94 -2.48 1.64
C GLU A 13 -29.12 -3.32 2.62
N ARG A 14 -29.38 -4.62 2.67
CA ARG A 14 -28.67 -5.50 3.60
C ARG A 14 -27.45 -6.09 2.92
N PHE A 15 -26.28 -5.65 3.33
CA PHE A 15 -25.01 -6.23 2.92
C PHE A 15 -24.43 -7.05 4.08
N ASP A 16 -23.91 -8.24 3.79
CA ASP A 16 -23.16 -9.01 4.79
C ASP A 16 -21.78 -8.43 5.01
N VAL A 17 -21.12 -7.98 3.95
CA VAL A 17 -19.77 -7.41 3.97
C VAL A 17 -19.72 -6.10 3.20
N VAL A 18 -19.02 -5.12 3.76
CA VAL A 18 -18.74 -3.83 3.12
C VAL A 18 -17.23 -3.62 3.10
N ILE A 19 -16.66 -3.36 1.92
CA ILE A 19 -15.23 -3.11 1.75
C ILE A 19 -15.03 -1.66 1.28
N ASP A 20 -14.21 -0.90 2.01
CA ASP A 20 -13.88 0.49 1.70
C ASP A 20 -12.44 0.63 1.22
N PHE A 21 -12.25 1.02 -0.04
CA PHE A 21 -10.95 1.35 -0.63
C PHE A 21 -10.69 2.86 -0.73
N PRO A 22 -11.70 3.74 -0.97
CA PRO A 22 -11.49 5.15 -1.26
C PRO A 22 -10.98 5.99 -0.10
N GLY A 23 -10.93 5.45 1.11
CA GLY A 23 -10.52 6.19 2.30
C GLY A 23 -11.66 6.96 2.97
N THR A 24 -12.89 6.51 2.75
CA THR A 24 -14.10 7.00 3.40
C THR A 24 -14.52 6.12 4.58
N ALA A 25 -13.61 5.27 5.06
CA ALA A 25 -13.85 4.18 6.01
C ALA A 25 -14.68 4.58 7.23
N TYR A 26 -14.41 5.76 7.81
CA TYR A 26 -15.19 6.23 8.96
C TYR A 26 -16.66 6.47 8.61
N ASN A 27 -16.95 7.16 7.50
CA ASN A 27 -18.32 7.38 7.05
C ASN A 27 -19.01 6.05 6.67
N THR A 28 -18.29 5.15 6.02
CA THR A 28 -18.75 3.79 5.69
C THR A 28 -19.06 3.02 6.95
N TYR A 29 -18.19 3.05 7.94
CA TYR A 29 -18.41 2.38 9.23
C TYR A 29 -19.65 2.90 9.93
N ILE A 30 -19.80 4.22 10.10
CA ILE A 30 -20.98 4.84 10.74
C ILE A 30 -22.27 4.49 10.00
N ALA A 31 -22.24 4.39 8.66
CA ALA A 31 -23.42 4.07 7.88
C ALA A 31 -23.85 2.59 8.01
N PHE A 32 -22.89 1.67 8.10
CA PHE A 32 -23.16 0.23 7.98
C PHE A 32 -22.98 -0.58 9.26
N ARG A 33 -22.43 -0.02 10.35
CA ARG A 33 -22.08 -0.77 11.57
C ARG A 33 -23.24 -1.53 12.21
N ASP A 34 -24.48 -1.06 12.04
CA ASP A 34 -25.67 -1.68 12.59
C ASP A 34 -26.40 -2.61 11.60
N THR A 35 -26.03 -2.59 10.33
CA THR A 35 -26.69 -3.35 9.25
C THR A 35 -25.82 -4.44 8.64
N ALA A 36 -24.52 -4.18 8.40
CA ALA A 36 -23.57 -5.17 7.91
C ALA A 36 -23.11 -6.15 9.01
N SER A 37 -22.46 -7.23 8.61
CA SER A 37 -21.83 -8.18 9.53
C SER A 37 -20.32 -7.96 9.64
N HIS A 38 -19.68 -7.42 8.59
CA HIS A 38 -18.24 -7.17 8.55
C HIS A 38 -17.94 -5.95 7.68
N ILE A 39 -17.13 -5.04 8.18
CA ILE A 39 -16.63 -3.88 7.44
C ILE A 39 -15.11 -3.99 7.40
N ILE A 40 -14.53 -3.89 6.19
CA ILE A 40 -13.09 -3.99 5.99
C ILE A 40 -12.61 -2.74 5.27
N ALA A 41 -11.62 -2.04 5.85
CA ALA A 41 -11.06 -0.83 5.24
C ALA A 41 -9.64 -1.06 4.72
N CYS A 42 -9.33 -0.43 3.60
CA CYS A 42 -7.98 -0.30 3.09
C CYS A 42 -7.30 0.90 3.73
N GLY A 43 -6.27 0.66 4.53
CA GLY A 43 -5.39 1.66 5.10
C GLY A 43 -4.12 1.85 4.25
N SER A 44 -3.01 2.08 4.93
CA SER A 44 -1.68 2.18 4.35
C SER A 44 -0.62 1.92 5.41
N LEU A 45 0.48 1.26 5.02
CA LEU A 45 1.64 1.07 5.90
C LEU A 45 2.21 2.42 6.40
N TRP A 46 2.08 3.50 5.63
CA TRP A 46 2.49 4.85 6.03
C TRP A 46 1.79 5.39 7.27
N MET A 47 0.62 4.86 7.62
CA MET A 47 -0.14 5.27 8.81
C MET A 47 0.59 4.96 10.12
N PHE A 48 1.57 4.02 10.09
CA PHE A 48 2.39 3.71 11.27
C PHE A 48 3.54 4.70 11.50
N GLY A 49 3.73 5.68 10.62
CA GLY A 49 4.82 6.67 10.70
C GLY A 49 6.15 6.13 10.15
N TYR A 50 7.27 6.73 10.60
CA TYR A 50 8.59 6.27 10.21
C TYR A 50 8.90 4.91 10.87
N PRO A 51 9.33 3.89 10.10
CA PRO A 51 9.54 2.54 10.63
C PRO A 51 10.88 2.42 11.34
N HIS A 52 10.85 2.29 12.67
CA HIS A 52 12.02 1.98 13.49
C HIS A 52 12.26 0.47 13.59
N ILE A 53 11.24 -0.33 13.36
CA ILE A 53 11.29 -1.81 13.36
C ILE A 53 10.99 -2.29 11.94
N VAL A 54 11.88 -3.14 11.40
CA VAL A 54 11.76 -3.71 10.05
C VAL A 54 12.01 -5.22 10.15
N PRO A 55 11.10 -6.08 9.68
CA PRO A 55 9.79 -5.77 9.09
C PRO A 55 8.85 -5.02 10.04
N THR A 56 8.09 -4.05 9.50
CA THR A 56 7.23 -3.16 10.28
C THR A 56 5.99 -3.90 10.80
N PRO A 57 5.82 -4.06 12.12
CA PRO A 57 4.62 -4.69 12.68
C PRO A 57 3.39 -3.78 12.60
N GLU A 58 2.20 -4.34 12.90
CA GLU A 58 0.93 -3.59 12.93
C GLU A 58 0.81 -2.70 14.18
N ILE A 59 1.87 -2.00 14.49
CA ILE A 59 1.98 -1.08 15.63
C ILE A 59 2.54 0.25 15.14
N ARG A 60 1.93 1.34 15.58
CA ARG A 60 2.43 2.69 15.31
C ARG A 60 3.86 2.84 15.82
N GLN A 61 4.75 3.32 14.96
CA GLN A 61 6.16 3.58 15.27
C GLN A 61 6.36 5.06 15.63
N GLU A 62 5.75 5.95 14.85
CA GLU A 62 5.73 7.39 15.05
C GLU A 62 4.40 8.01 14.58
N LYS A 63 4.21 9.29 14.86
CA LYS A 63 3.14 10.06 14.25
C LYS A 63 3.39 10.17 12.74
N CYS A 64 2.37 9.87 11.94
CA CYS A 64 2.48 9.99 10.49
C CYS A 64 2.68 11.45 10.08
N VAL A 65 3.66 11.70 9.21
CA VAL A 65 3.96 13.05 8.70
C VAL A 65 2.88 13.60 7.75
N PHE A 66 2.02 12.72 7.25
CA PHE A 66 0.91 13.07 6.37
C PHE A 66 -0.37 13.20 7.19
N GLU A 67 -0.86 14.43 7.40
CA GLU A 67 -2.03 14.69 8.24
C GLU A 67 -3.27 13.86 7.86
N GLY A 68 -3.52 13.64 6.56
CA GLY A 68 -4.63 12.82 6.08
C GLY A 68 -4.50 11.35 6.49
N TYR A 69 -3.30 10.78 6.47
CA TYR A 69 -3.04 9.42 6.95
C TYR A 69 -3.08 9.33 8.46
N GLU A 70 -2.56 10.35 9.15
CA GLU A 70 -2.62 10.43 10.62
C GLU A 70 -4.07 10.42 11.11
N LYS A 71 -4.92 11.28 10.53
CA LYS A 71 -6.35 11.34 10.87
C LYS A 71 -7.02 9.98 10.62
N ARG A 72 -6.81 9.39 9.46
CA ARG A 72 -7.40 8.08 9.10
C ARG A 72 -6.92 6.97 10.02
N TYR A 73 -5.68 7.01 10.49
CA TYR A 73 -5.18 6.03 11.47
C TYR A 73 -5.94 6.13 12.79
N GLN A 74 -6.18 7.34 13.30
CA GLN A 74 -6.98 7.54 14.52
C GLN A 74 -8.40 7.03 14.32
N GLU A 75 -9.04 7.35 13.19
CA GLU A 75 -10.36 6.83 12.84
C GLU A 75 -10.38 5.28 12.78
N ILE A 76 -9.31 4.64 12.25
CA ILE A 76 -9.19 3.18 12.27
C ILE A 76 -9.11 2.63 13.69
N LEU A 77 -8.35 3.27 14.58
CA LEU A 77 -8.26 2.84 15.97
C LEU A 77 -9.61 2.95 16.70
N GLU A 78 -10.35 4.02 16.47
CA GLU A 78 -11.71 4.20 17.00
C GLU A 78 -12.65 3.09 16.51
N MET A 79 -12.62 2.76 15.21
CA MET A 79 -13.42 1.69 14.63
C MET A 79 -13.02 0.31 15.15
N ILE A 80 -11.74 0.06 15.40
CA ILE A 80 -11.24 -1.18 16.00
C ILE A 80 -11.76 -1.30 17.45
N GLU A 81 -11.68 -0.23 18.22
CA GLU A 81 -12.18 -0.22 19.62
C GLU A 81 -13.70 -0.38 19.69
N ASP A 82 -14.41 0.19 18.72
CA ASP A 82 -15.86 0.09 18.62
C ASP A 82 -16.35 -1.25 18.02
N SER A 83 -15.42 -2.01 17.42
CA SER A 83 -15.69 -3.30 16.80
C SER A 83 -16.28 -4.28 17.82
N GLY A 84 -17.42 -4.86 17.49
CA GLY A 84 -18.15 -5.79 18.38
C GLY A 84 -19.13 -5.13 19.36
N LYS A 85 -19.18 -3.80 19.46
CA LYS A 85 -20.25 -3.07 20.18
C LYS A 85 -21.51 -2.92 19.32
N HIS A 86 -21.36 -3.10 18.00
CA HIS A 86 -22.42 -3.06 16.99
C HIS A 86 -22.54 -4.42 16.29
N ARG A 87 -23.44 -4.52 15.30
CA ARG A 87 -23.58 -5.74 14.51
C ARG A 87 -22.32 -6.04 13.69
N ALA A 88 -21.72 -5.03 13.06
CA ALA A 88 -20.54 -5.22 12.25
C ALA A 88 -19.27 -5.33 13.11
N VAL A 89 -18.43 -6.30 12.77
CA VAL A 89 -17.02 -6.28 13.17
C VAL A 89 -16.22 -5.45 12.16
N PHE A 90 -15.12 -4.84 12.61
CA PHE A 90 -14.26 -4.02 11.76
C PHE A 90 -12.88 -4.66 11.61
N THR A 91 -12.29 -4.54 10.41
CA THR A 91 -10.93 -4.97 10.08
C THR A 91 -10.26 -3.91 9.22
N ALA A 92 -8.97 -3.64 9.44
CA ALA A 92 -8.17 -2.79 8.56
C ALA A 92 -7.03 -3.59 7.92
N ILE A 93 -6.74 -3.34 6.64
CA ILE A 93 -5.62 -3.93 5.90
C ILE A 93 -4.70 -2.82 5.44
N MET A 94 -3.40 -2.93 5.77
CA MET A 94 -2.36 -1.91 5.56
C MET A 94 -1.40 -2.35 4.46
N PRO A 95 -1.67 -2.02 3.18
CA PRO A 95 -0.76 -2.34 2.09
C PRO A 95 0.42 -1.37 2.02
N PRO A 96 1.59 -1.84 1.49
CA PRO A 96 2.73 -1.00 1.15
C PRO A 96 2.59 -0.42 -0.27
N ASN A 97 3.54 -0.63 -1.16
CA ASN A 97 3.52 -0.13 -2.54
C ASN A 97 2.67 -1.04 -3.45
N ILE A 98 1.37 -0.77 -3.54
CA ILE A 98 0.46 -1.55 -4.39
C ILE A 98 0.88 -1.46 -5.86
N CYS A 99 1.01 -2.60 -6.52
CA CYS A 99 1.45 -2.75 -7.89
C CYS A 99 0.66 -3.89 -8.57
N GLY A 100 0.84 -4.06 -9.87
CA GLY A 100 0.21 -5.13 -10.63
C GLY A 100 -0.64 -4.64 -11.81
N PRO A 101 -1.23 -5.54 -12.60
CA PRO A 101 -2.09 -5.17 -13.72
C PRO A 101 -3.21 -4.21 -13.31
N GLY A 102 -3.47 -3.19 -14.13
CA GLY A 102 -4.43 -2.14 -13.86
C GLY A 102 -3.88 -0.94 -13.08
N LYS A 103 -2.60 -0.98 -12.67
CA LYS A 103 -1.97 0.12 -11.93
C LYS A 103 -0.54 0.36 -12.38
N ILE A 104 -0.25 1.58 -12.83
CA ILE A 104 1.13 1.99 -13.13
C ILE A 104 1.99 1.74 -11.89
N PRO A 105 3.10 0.99 -11.99
CA PRO A 105 3.96 0.69 -10.86
C PRO A 105 4.66 1.95 -10.34
N LEU A 106 5.10 1.91 -9.08
CA LEU A 106 5.97 2.92 -8.51
C LEU A 106 7.23 3.02 -9.38
N GLU A 107 7.62 4.24 -9.75
CA GLU A 107 8.85 4.47 -10.50
C GLU A 107 9.95 5.09 -9.63
N THR A 108 11.11 5.29 -10.19
CA THR A 108 12.35 5.62 -9.48
C THR A 108 12.40 7.02 -8.85
N ARG A 109 11.36 7.83 -9.01
CA ARG A 109 11.16 9.11 -8.30
C ARG A 109 10.04 9.00 -7.24
N GLY A 110 9.53 7.80 -6.98
CA GLY A 110 8.46 7.58 -6.02
C GLY A 110 7.07 7.99 -6.49
N GLY A 111 6.91 8.30 -7.78
CA GLY A 111 5.63 8.58 -8.42
C GLY A 111 5.11 7.38 -9.24
N ARG A 112 4.19 7.68 -10.15
CA ARG A 112 3.60 6.74 -11.11
C ARG A 112 3.50 7.38 -12.49
N SER A 113 4.62 8.00 -12.92
CA SER A 113 4.70 8.73 -14.18
C SER A 113 5.04 7.81 -15.33
N ILE A 114 4.23 7.83 -16.39
CA ILE A 114 4.49 7.11 -17.63
C ILE A 114 5.78 7.64 -18.29
N ASP A 115 6.04 8.96 -18.24
CA ASP A 115 7.24 9.56 -18.82
C ASP A 115 8.53 9.03 -18.15
N VAL A 116 8.48 8.77 -16.84
CA VAL A 116 9.61 8.16 -16.13
C VAL A 116 9.83 6.73 -16.61
N HIS A 117 8.76 5.95 -16.83
CA HIS A 117 8.87 4.60 -17.39
C HIS A 117 9.43 4.61 -18.81
N HIS A 118 9.08 5.58 -19.67
CA HIS A 118 9.71 5.76 -20.97
C HIS A 118 11.21 6.05 -20.82
N ALA A 119 11.60 6.91 -19.88
CA ALA A 119 13.01 7.22 -19.64
C ALA A 119 13.79 5.98 -19.14
N LEU A 120 13.20 5.16 -18.27
CA LEU A 120 13.79 3.90 -17.83
C LEU A 120 13.97 2.90 -18.99
N LYS A 121 12.97 2.77 -19.85
CA LYS A 121 13.02 1.93 -21.06
C LYS A 121 14.12 2.37 -22.04
N GLU A 122 14.44 3.67 -22.08
CA GLU A 122 15.53 4.22 -22.86
C GLU A 122 16.91 4.10 -22.17
N GLY A 123 17.02 3.52 -20.99
CA GLY A 123 18.26 3.40 -20.24
C GLY A 123 18.78 4.71 -19.67
N LYS A 124 17.93 5.72 -19.46
CA LYS A 124 18.35 7.00 -18.89
C LYS A 124 18.77 6.84 -17.43
N PRO A 125 19.78 7.60 -16.98
CA PRO A 125 20.25 7.53 -15.59
C PRO A 125 19.15 7.81 -14.57
N VAL A 126 19.23 7.09 -13.46
CA VAL A 126 18.38 7.27 -12.29
C VAL A 126 19.18 7.87 -11.15
N TYR A 127 18.61 8.87 -10.50
CA TYR A 127 19.22 9.50 -9.33
C TYR A 127 18.61 8.91 -8.06
N LEU A 128 19.44 8.41 -7.15
CA LEU A 128 19.05 7.95 -5.82
C LEU A 128 19.75 8.78 -4.76
N PRO A 129 19.13 8.97 -3.57
CA PRO A 129 19.78 9.68 -2.48
C PRO A 129 21.01 8.91 -1.95
N GLU A 130 22.03 9.63 -1.52
CA GLU A 130 23.17 9.10 -0.80
C GLU A 130 22.79 8.55 0.58
N GLY A 131 23.61 7.67 1.13
CA GLY A 131 23.45 7.06 2.43
C GLY A 131 22.89 5.64 2.39
N PRO A 132 22.38 5.13 3.52
CA PRO A 132 21.81 3.79 3.61
C PRO A 132 20.59 3.65 2.68
N GLU A 133 20.52 2.51 2.00
CA GLU A 133 19.40 2.21 1.13
C GLU A 133 18.17 1.76 1.94
N VAL A 134 17.02 2.28 1.55
CA VAL A 134 15.74 1.83 2.10
C VAL A 134 15.25 0.58 1.39
N LEU A 135 14.28 -0.08 2.01
CA LEU A 135 13.56 -1.21 1.43
C LEU A 135 12.27 -0.70 0.78
N ILE A 136 12.07 -1.02 -0.49
CA ILE A 136 10.87 -0.73 -1.27
C ILE A 136 10.07 -2.03 -1.37
N GLY A 137 8.78 -1.99 -1.07
CA GLY A 137 7.91 -3.15 -0.95
C GLY A 137 6.81 -3.20 -2.01
N PRO A 138 7.11 -3.50 -3.29
CA PRO A 138 6.08 -3.76 -4.28
C PRO A 138 5.25 -4.97 -3.84
N CYS A 139 3.92 -4.82 -3.88
CA CYS A 139 2.99 -5.88 -3.52
C CYS A 139 1.89 -5.98 -4.56
N ASP A 140 1.65 -7.18 -5.08
CA ASP A 140 0.66 -7.40 -6.14
C ASP A 140 -0.77 -7.12 -5.63
N ALA A 141 -1.53 -6.35 -6.40
CA ALA A 141 -2.90 -5.99 -6.08
C ALA A 141 -3.79 -7.23 -5.91
N SER A 142 -3.53 -8.32 -6.64
CA SER A 142 -4.28 -9.57 -6.51
C SER A 142 -3.95 -10.32 -5.21
N ASP A 143 -2.72 -10.20 -4.68
CA ASP A 143 -2.38 -10.76 -3.38
C ASP A 143 -3.01 -9.94 -2.25
N ILE A 144 -3.06 -8.60 -2.40
CA ILE A 144 -3.80 -7.75 -1.47
C ILE A 144 -5.29 -8.11 -1.49
N ALA A 145 -5.89 -8.25 -2.68
CA ALA A 145 -7.29 -8.65 -2.82
C ALA A 145 -7.56 -10.02 -2.18
N ASN A 146 -6.61 -10.97 -2.32
CA ASN A 146 -6.70 -12.26 -1.64
C ASN A 146 -6.73 -12.12 -0.11
N LEU A 147 -5.94 -11.19 0.47
CA LEU A 147 -5.99 -10.94 1.92
C LEU A 147 -7.35 -10.39 2.36
N PHE A 148 -7.98 -9.50 1.56
CA PHE A 148 -9.36 -9.06 1.80
C PHE A 148 -10.33 -10.24 1.79
N ALA A 149 -10.24 -11.12 0.80
CA ALA A 149 -11.08 -12.32 0.71
C ALA A 149 -10.87 -13.27 1.91
N LEU A 150 -9.61 -13.45 2.33
CA LEU A 150 -9.29 -14.24 3.51
C LEU A 150 -9.89 -13.63 4.79
N ALA A 151 -9.85 -12.30 4.95
CA ALA A 151 -10.47 -11.61 6.07
C ALA A 151 -12.00 -11.78 6.07
N VAL A 152 -12.64 -11.70 4.90
CA VAL A 152 -14.08 -11.99 4.74
C VAL A 152 -14.41 -13.41 5.18
N ASN A 153 -13.67 -14.40 4.70
CA ASN A 153 -13.91 -15.81 4.98
C ASN A 153 -13.58 -16.22 6.43
N ASN A 154 -12.70 -15.48 7.07
CA ASN A 154 -12.27 -15.72 8.47
C ASN A 154 -12.68 -14.58 9.40
N ARG A 155 -13.94 -14.11 9.29
CA ARG A 155 -14.46 -12.96 10.01
C ARG A 155 -14.15 -12.96 11.52
N ILE A 156 -14.23 -14.12 12.17
CA ILE A 156 -13.96 -14.22 13.62
C ILE A 156 -12.51 -13.90 13.94
N ALA A 157 -11.55 -14.43 13.16
CA ALA A 157 -10.13 -14.16 13.33
C ALA A 157 -9.74 -12.74 12.89
N ALA A 158 -10.52 -12.16 11.98
CA ALA A 158 -10.28 -10.81 11.45
C ALA A 158 -10.92 -9.71 12.30
N ALA A 159 -11.90 -10.04 13.15
CA ALA A 159 -12.66 -9.08 13.95
C ALA A 159 -11.75 -8.24 14.87
N GLY A 160 -11.84 -6.91 14.77
CA GLY A 160 -11.06 -6.00 15.60
C GLY A 160 -9.56 -6.02 15.31
N GLN A 161 -9.14 -6.44 14.10
CA GLN A 161 -7.74 -6.58 13.76
C GLN A 161 -7.28 -5.59 12.69
N ILE A 162 -5.99 -5.24 12.78
CA ILE A 162 -5.24 -4.60 11.71
C ILE A 162 -4.29 -5.66 11.14
N PHE A 163 -4.24 -5.80 9.82
CA PHE A 163 -3.31 -6.71 9.13
C PHE A 163 -2.45 -5.95 8.14
N ASN A 164 -1.17 -6.24 8.13
CA ASN A 164 -0.30 -5.85 7.04
C ASN A 164 -0.51 -6.75 5.83
N ALA A 165 -0.58 -6.14 4.64
CA ALA A 165 -0.42 -6.82 3.37
C ALA A 165 1.01 -6.59 2.85
N GLY A 166 1.54 -7.50 2.06
CA GLY A 166 2.87 -7.35 1.47
C GLY A 166 3.29 -8.58 0.69
N SER A 167 4.34 -8.45 -0.10
CA SER A 167 5.08 -9.58 -0.66
C SER A 167 5.89 -10.28 0.44
N ALA A 168 6.51 -11.43 0.12
CA ALA A 168 7.28 -12.19 1.09
C ALA A 168 8.54 -11.44 1.59
N TYR A 169 9.04 -10.50 0.80
CA TYR A 169 10.18 -9.65 1.10
C TYR A 169 10.04 -8.29 0.38
N SER A 170 10.96 -7.37 0.67
CA SER A 170 11.13 -6.09 -0.01
C SER A 170 12.54 -5.99 -0.58
N VAL A 171 12.77 -5.12 -1.55
CA VAL A 171 14.04 -4.95 -2.24
C VAL A 171 14.69 -3.62 -1.88
N THR A 172 16.01 -3.51 -1.96
CA THR A 172 16.72 -2.23 -1.80
C THR A 172 16.39 -1.27 -2.94
N ALA A 173 16.63 0.02 -2.76
CA ALA A 173 16.40 1.02 -3.80
C ALA A 173 17.22 0.73 -5.08
N SER A 174 18.48 0.29 -4.96
CA SER A 174 19.29 -0.10 -6.11
C SER A 174 18.77 -1.37 -6.79
N GLN A 175 18.32 -2.37 -6.02
CA GLN A 175 17.71 -3.57 -6.60
C GLN A 175 16.38 -3.24 -7.30
N PHE A 176 15.62 -2.27 -6.79
CA PHE A 176 14.41 -1.79 -7.42
C PHE A 176 14.67 -1.20 -8.82
N VAL A 177 15.76 -0.43 -9.01
CA VAL A 177 16.20 0.04 -10.33
C VAL A 177 16.64 -1.12 -11.20
N LYS A 178 17.41 -2.08 -10.63
CA LYS A 178 17.86 -3.27 -11.36
C LYS A 178 16.71 -4.11 -11.92
N ILE A 179 15.61 -4.22 -11.21
CA ILE A 179 14.40 -4.90 -11.70
C ILE A 179 13.90 -4.25 -12.99
N TYR A 180 13.86 -2.91 -13.07
CA TYR A 180 13.50 -2.22 -14.31
C TYR A 180 14.51 -2.42 -15.42
N SER A 181 15.83 -2.43 -15.11
CA SER A 181 16.87 -2.77 -16.08
C SER A 181 16.61 -4.14 -16.70
N ASP A 182 16.32 -5.14 -15.88
CA ASP A 182 16.09 -6.51 -16.33
C ASP A 182 14.80 -6.64 -17.16
N ILE A 183 13.72 -5.97 -16.75
CA ILE A 183 12.44 -5.99 -17.47
C ILE A 183 12.55 -5.32 -18.84
N TYR A 184 13.22 -4.17 -18.92
CA TYR A 184 13.37 -3.43 -20.18
C TYR A 184 14.54 -3.93 -21.05
N GLY A 185 15.40 -4.81 -20.51
CA GLY A 185 16.57 -5.33 -21.22
C GLY A 185 17.62 -4.27 -21.53
N VAL A 186 17.73 -3.24 -20.69
CA VAL A 186 18.66 -2.12 -20.85
C VAL A 186 19.46 -1.90 -19.57
N ASP A 187 20.67 -1.36 -19.69
CA ASP A 187 21.39 -0.90 -18.50
C ASP A 187 20.85 0.47 -18.08
N ILE A 188 20.47 0.61 -16.79
CA ILE A 188 20.01 1.87 -16.21
C ILE A 188 21.06 2.31 -15.19
N PRO A 189 21.89 3.29 -15.50
CA PRO A 189 22.90 3.80 -14.60
C PRO A 189 22.27 4.43 -13.34
N ILE A 190 22.87 4.17 -12.16
CA ILE A 190 22.47 4.78 -10.90
C ILE A 190 23.49 5.81 -10.50
N GLU A 191 23.06 7.05 -10.35
CA GLU A 191 23.85 8.14 -9.80
C GLU A 191 23.37 8.47 -8.38
N LYS A 192 24.31 8.56 -7.42
CA LYS A 192 24.01 8.95 -6.06
C LYS A 192 24.16 10.47 -5.91
N VAL A 193 23.15 11.11 -5.31
CA VAL A 193 23.13 12.56 -5.06
C VAL A 193 22.81 12.85 -3.60
N SER A 194 23.24 13.99 -3.10
CA SER A 194 22.89 14.39 -1.74
C SER A 194 21.36 14.50 -1.56
N TRP A 195 20.88 14.32 -0.33
CA TRP A 195 19.47 14.47 0.00
C TRP A 195 18.93 15.87 -0.32
N GLU A 196 19.76 16.90 -0.24
CA GLU A 196 19.39 18.27 -0.59
C GLU A 196 19.06 18.36 -2.08
N VAL A 197 19.97 17.88 -2.94
CA VAL A 197 19.77 17.82 -4.39
C VAL A 197 18.57 16.96 -4.74
N TYR A 198 18.47 15.78 -4.12
CA TYR A 198 17.36 14.85 -4.38
C TYR A 198 15.99 15.49 -4.13
N LYS A 199 15.82 16.12 -2.95
CA LYS A 199 14.55 16.77 -2.57
C LYS A 199 14.25 18.06 -3.34
N LYS A 200 15.28 18.78 -3.79
CA LYS A 200 15.10 20.06 -4.48
C LYS A 200 14.89 19.87 -5.99
N ASP A 201 15.76 19.05 -6.61
CA ASP A 201 15.90 19.05 -8.08
C ASP A 201 15.34 17.79 -8.73
N ILE A 202 15.35 16.64 -8.02
CA ILE A 202 14.92 15.35 -8.58
C ILE A 202 13.48 15.02 -8.16
N CYS A 203 13.17 15.13 -6.90
CA CYS A 203 11.90 14.70 -6.32
C CYS A 203 11.42 15.65 -5.22
N PRO A 204 10.85 16.83 -5.55
CA PRO A 204 10.46 17.83 -4.54
C PRO A 204 9.22 17.46 -3.74
N ASN A 205 8.43 16.50 -4.20
CA ASN A 205 7.20 16.08 -3.50
C ASN A 205 7.51 15.09 -2.38
N ILE A 206 7.13 15.45 -1.14
CA ILE A 206 7.31 14.59 0.04
C ILE A 206 6.63 13.23 -0.13
N GLY A 207 5.45 13.16 -0.71
CA GLY A 207 4.73 11.92 -0.96
C GLY A 207 5.45 10.97 -1.93
N GLN A 208 6.41 11.49 -2.70
CA GLN A 208 7.25 10.74 -3.61
C GLN A 208 8.58 10.34 -2.96
N TRP A 209 9.38 11.33 -2.48
CA TRP A 209 10.69 11.02 -1.90
C TRP A 209 10.61 10.21 -0.59
N TRP A 210 9.45 10.20 0.09
CA TRP A 210 9.23 9.36 1.27
C TRP A 210 9.46 7.88 0.99
N HIS A 211 9.18 7.40 -0.22
CA HIS A 211 9.46 6.03 -0.65
C HIS A 211 10.95 5.66 -0.64
N PHE A 212 11.84 6.67 -0.73
CA PHE A 212 13.29 6.49 -0.67
C PHE A 212 13.88 6.93 0.67
N TYR A 213 13.03 7.33 1.63
CA TYR A 213 13.43 7.75 2.96
C TYR A 213 13.03 6.74 4.05
N ALA A 214 11.87 6.13 3.93
CA ALA A 214 11.32 5.21 4.91
C ALA A 214 11.19 3.79 4.34
N HIS A 215 11.57 2.78 5.12
CA HIS A 215 11.42 1.38 4.72
C HIS A 215 9.94 1.02 4.52
N MET A 216 9.65 0.29 3.43
CA MET A 216 8.32 -0.19 3.08
C MET A 216 8.28 -1.72 3.10
N GLN A 217 8.70 -2.31 4.22
CA GLN A 217 8.64 -3.75 4.45
C GLN A 217 7.70 -4.06 5.61
N PRO A 218 6.45 -4.48 5.33
CA PRO A 218 5.50 -4.91 6.35
C PRO A 218 5.87 -6.27 6.93
N ASP A 219 5.63 -6.46 8.22
CA ASP A 219 5.57 -7.80 8.82
C ASP A 219 4.19 -8.42 8.51
N ILE A 220 4.18 -9.47 7.70
CA ILE A 220 2.95 -10.19 7.31
C ILE A 220 2.72 -11.46 8.14
N SER A 221 3.51 -11.69 9.19
CA SER A 221 3.46 -12.92 10.00
C SER A 221 2.10 -13.11 10.68
N LYS A 222 1.46 -12.02 11.12
CA LYS A 222 0.13 -12.04 11.72
C LYS A 222 -0.93 -12.48 10.72
N ALA A 223 -0.93 -11.90 9.51
CA ALA A 223 -1.85 -12.29 8.44
C ALA A 223 -1.64 -13.76 8.02
N ARG A 224 -0.40 -14.22 7.95
CA ARG A 224 -0.07 -15.63 7.70
C ARG A 224 -0.64 -16.54 8.77
N ARG A 225 -0.41 -16.22 10.04
CA ARG A 225 -0.82 -17.07 11.18
C ARG A 225 -2.33 -17.12 11.35
N LEU A 226 -3.03 -15.99 11.25
CA LEU A 226 -4.45 -15.89 11.58
C LEU A 226 -5.38 -16.14 10.39
N LEU A 227 -4.94 -15.79 9.19
CA LEU A 227 -5.77 -15.84 7.98
C LEU A 227 -5.24 -16.79 6.90
N GLY A 228 -4.05 -17.37 7.08
CA GLY A 228 -3.41 -18.21 6.06
C GLY A 228 -2.91 -17.40 4.85
N TYR A 229 -2.64 -16.10 5.01
CA TYR A 229 -2.16 -15.26 3.92
C TYR A 229 -0.81 -15.75 3.41
N SER A 230 -0.71 -15.96 2.10
CA SER A 230 0.52 -16.33 1.41
C SER A 230 0.58 -15.58 0.08
N PRO A 231 1.39 -14.51 -0.03
CA PRO A 231 1.54 -13.80 -1.28
C PRO A 231 2.14 -14.72 -2.34
N ARG A 232 1.60 -14.66 -3.55
CA ARG A 232 1.98 -15.52 -4.68
C ARG A 232 3.12 -14.95 -5.50
N TYR A 233 3.21 -13.62 -5.54
CA TYR A 233 4.16 -12.92 -6.40
C TYR A 233 5.28 -12.29 -5.59
N THR A 234 6.49 -12.42 -6.12
CA THR A 234 7.66 -11.67 -5.64
C THR A 234 7.56 -10.19 -6.03
N PRO A 235 8.35 -9.29 -5.44
CA PRO A 235 8.45 -7.91 -5.90
C PRO A 235 8.79 -7.79 -7.38
N GLU A 236 9.70 -8.61 -7.88
CA GLU A 236 10.14 -8.67 -9.28
C GLU A 236 9.00 -9.06 -10.21
N GLU A 237 8.32 -10.16 -9.91
CA GLU A 237 7.17 -10.63 -10.67
C GLU A 237 6.02 -9.61 -10.67
N THR A 238 5.79 -8.97 -9.53
CA THR A 238 4.77 -7.94 -9.37
C THR A 238 5.01 -6.75 -10.28
N ILE A 239 6.26 -6.26 -10.33
CA ILE A 239 6.64 -5.15 -11.21
C ILE A 239 6.56 -5.58 -12.68
N ALA A 240 7.09 -6.77 -13.02
CA ALA A 240 7.04 -7.29 -14.38
C ALA A 240 5.59 -7.39 -14.89
N ARG A 241 4.69 -7.96 -14.11
CA ARG A 241 3.25 -8.04 -14.43
C ARG A 241 2.60 -6.68 -14.67
N ALA A 242 2.98 -5.67 -13.88
CA ALA A 242 2.48 -4.31 -14.07
C ALA A 242 3.01 -3.66 -15.34
N VAL A 243 4.29 -3.86 -15.67
CA VAL A 243 4.91 -3.37 -16.91
C VAL A 243 4.35 -4.09 -18.13
N ASP A 244 4.16 -5.42 -18.08
CA ASP A 244 3.50 -6.19 -19.16
C ASP A 244 2.09 -5.65 -19.44
N TRP A 245 1.33 -5.33 -18.39
CA TRP A 245 0.03 -4.67 -18.54
C TRP A 245 0.17 -3.30 -19.20
N MET A 246 1.18 -2.48 -18.83
CA MET A 246 1.40 -1.18 -19.47
C MET A 246 1.68 -1.32 -20.97
N PHE A 247 2.45 -2.33 -21.40
CA PHE A 247 2.67 -2.64 -22.82
C PHE A 247 1.37 -3.08 -23.50
N ALA A 248 0.58 -3.94 -22.86
CA ALA A 248 -0.69 -4.41 -23.43
C ALA A 248 -1.70 -3.27 -23.65
N GLU A 249 -1.71 -2.30 -22.74
CA GLU A 249 -2.55 -1.09 -22.83
C GLU A 249 -1.93 0.04 -23.70
N LYS A 250 -0.77 -0.20 -24.29
CA LYS A 250 -0.03 0.77 -25.14
C LYS A 250 0.32 2.06 -24.38
N LEU A 251 0.64 1.94 -23.11
CA LEU A 251 1.15 3.04 -22.29
C LEU A 251 2.68 3.20 -22.43
N LEU A 252 3.37 2.15 -22.95
CA LEU A 252 4.83 2.10 -23.15
C LEU A 252 5.19 1.65 -24.58
#